data_0bc07de5c33d6df1a30e0a3e79f27b98
#
_entry.id   0bc07de5c33d6df1a30e0a3e79f27b98
#
_cell.length_a   1.000
_cell.length_b   1.000
_cell.length_c   1.000
_cell.angle_alpha   90.00
_cell.angle_beta   90.00
_cell.angle_gamma   90.00
#
_symmetry.space_group_name_H-M   'P 1'
#
loop_
_entity.id
_entity.type
_entity.pdbx_description
1 polymer ?
#
loop_
_entity_poly.entity_id
_entity_poly.type
_entity_poly.pdbx_seq_one_letter_code
_entity_poly.pdbx_strand_id
1 'polypeptide(L)'
;MQRLLRPVLVCCILLLGGCGYSAIENASEEVDAAWDDVLAQYEYRDGMVGSLVGTLAGYVPDQPTLTQRVRMTHEQARSPAPAEPPTEPDELRAFQERQAALSNALAVLMEAVENQPLLVKGDALKALQRQVDDSQNRITAAQARYIRAVGAYNNKIKRFPGSLTARWLGRDSMPNMQIRQEARESLVPPQFDVRPAQQRSTDKDGNALMPTFGLAAG
;
A
#
# COMPACT_ATOMS: atom_id res chain seq x y z
N MET A 1 51.58 18.96 28.20
CA MET A 1 50.15 18.70 28.04
C MET A 1 49.71 18.66 26.55
N GLN A 2 50.16 19.54 25.67
CA GLN A 2 49.78 19.56 24.22
C GLN A 2 50.18 18.29 23.41
N ARG A 3 51.23 17.56 23.81
CA ARG A 3 51.72 16.38 23.06
C ARG A 3 50.87 15.13 23.24
N LEU A 4 50.09 15.03 24.34
CA LEU A 4 49.16 13.91 24.60
C LEU A 4 47.75 14.21 24.04
N LEU A 5 47.40 15.46 23.81
CA LEU A 5 46.09 15.85 23.31
C LEU A 5 45.86 15.42 21.84
N ARG A 6 46.93 15.46 21.00
CA ARG A 6 46.90 15.06 19.59
C ARG A 6 46.56 13.59 19.38
N PRO A 7 47.20 12.60 20.02
CA PRO A 7 46.85 11.18 19.84
C PRO A 7 45.46 10.85 20.38
N VAL A 8 45.04 11.48 21.50
CA VAL A 8 43.68 11.29 22.05
C VAL A 8 42.61 11.82 21.06
N LEU A 9 42.83 12.99 20.46
CA LEU A 9 41.90 13.55 19.46
C LEU A 9 41.78 12.64 18.24
N VAL A 10 42.89 12.09 17.73
CA VAL A 10 42.91 11.16 16.60
C VAL A 10 42.20 9.85 16.98
N CYS A 11 42.40 9.32 18.16
CA CYS A 11 41.71 8.12 18.62
C CYS A 11 40.21 8.32 18.78
N CYS A 12 39.76 9.47 19.30
CA CYS A 12 38.34 9.84 19.35
C CYS A 12 37.70 9.98 17.96
N ILE A 13 38.42 10.52 16.98
CA ILE A 13 37.93 10.65 15.59
C ILE A 13 37.79 9.27 14.95
N LEU A 14 38.72 8.35 15.18
CA LEU A 14 38.67 6.98 14.67
C LEU A 14 37.53 6.15 15.31
N LEU A 15 37.30 6.33 16.60
CA LEU A 15 36.20 5.65 17.30
C LEU A 15 34.82 6.19 16.87
N LEU A 16 34.68 7.48 16.64
CA LEU A 16 33.44 8.09 16.15
C LEU A 16 33.15 7.72 14.69
N GLY A 17 34.19 7.55 13.85
CA GLY A 17 34.05 7.12 12.46
C GLY A 17 33.52 5.68 12.34
N GLY A 18 33.98 4.76 13.17
CA GLY A 18 33.55 3.34 13.13
C GLY A 18 32.09 3.14 13.51
N CYS A 19 31.60 3.83 14.52
CA CYS A 19 30.18 3.76 14.94
C CYS A 19 29.23 4.35 13.90
N GLY A 20 29.65 5.38 13.18
CA GLY A 20 28.83 6.01 12.13
C GLY A 20 28.67 5.12 10.89
N TYR A 21 29.74 4.42 10.49
CA TYR A 21 29.73 3.51 9.37
C TYR A 21 28.79 2.32 9.61
N SER A 22 28.99 1.58 10.68
CA SER A 22 28.17 0.41 10.99
C SER A 22 26.70 0.74 11.18
N ALA A 23 26.41 1.92 11.74
CA ALA A 23 25.02 2.36 11.93
C ALA A 23 24.30 2.64 10.58
N ILE A 24 24.99 3.16 9.57
CA ILE A 24 24.43 3.39 8.23
C ILE A 24 24.29 2.06 7.51
N GLU A 25 25.30 1.19 7.56
CA GLU A 25 25.29 -0.12 6.91
C GLU A 25 24.15 -0.99 7.44
N ASN A 26 24.02 -1.14 8.76
CA ASN A 26 22.91 -1.88 9.36
C ASN A 26 21.54 -1.30 8.96
N ALA A 27 21.43 0.02 8.81
CA ALA A 27 20.18 0.62 8.36
C ALA A 27 19.90 0.38 6.88
N SER A 28 20.95 0.27 6.04
CA SER A 28 20.82 -0.14 4.64
C SER A 28 20.33 -1.58 4.55
N GLU A 29 20.96 -2.50 5.29
CA GLU A 29 20.56 -3.91 5.37
C GLU A 29 19.11 -4.07 5.85
N GLU A 30 18.65 -3.23 6.80
CA GLU A 30 17.24 -3.21 7.23
C GLU A 30 16.29 -2.76 6.10
N VAL A 31 16.72 -1.84 5.23
CA VAL A 31 15.93 -1.42 4.05
C VAL A 31 15.87 -2.56 3.03
N ASP A 32 17.00 -3.21 2.75
CA ASP A 32 17.09 -4.33 1.83
C ASP A 32 16.19 -5.48 2.27
N ALA A 33 16.30 -5.89 3.53
CA ALA A 33 15.46 -6.95 4.10
C ALA A 33 13.96 -6.59 4.09
N ALA A 34 13.62 -5.32 4.31
CA ALA A 34 12.23 -4.87 4.26
C ALA A 34 11.71 -4.80 2.81
N TRP A 35 12.58 -4.53 1.83
CA TRP A 35 12.25 -4.59 0.42
C TRP A 35 12.00 -6.02 -0.04
N ASP A 36 12.86 -6.94 0.32
CA ASP A 36 12.69 -8.38 0.05
C ASP A 36 11.35 -8.90 0.59
N ASP A 37 10.97 -8.47 1.80
CA ASP A 37 9.67 -8.82 2.36
C ASP A 37 8.50 -8.23 1.54
N VAL A 38 8.62 -7.01 1.05
CA VAL A 38 7.63 -6.43 0.12
C VAL A 38 7.51 -7.26 -1.14
N LEU A 39 8.62 -7.62 -1.77
CA LEU A 39 8.64 -8.45 -2.98
C LEU A 39 8.01 -9.83 -2.73
N ALA A 40 8.35 -10.47 -1.61
CA ALA A 40 7.80 -11.77 -1.24
C ALA A 40 6.26 -11.75 -1.08
N GLN A 41 5.69 -10.65 -0.53
CA GLN A 41 4.24 -10.53 -0.42
C GLN A 41 3.57 -10.30 -1.79
N TYR A 42 4.20 -9.58 -2.69
CA TYR A 42 3.69 -9.42 -4.05
C TYR A 42 3.80 -10.71 -4.87
N GLU A 43 4.87 -11.48 -4.71
CA GLU A 43 5.03 -12.80 -5.31
C GLU A 43 3.96 -13.79 -4.80
N TYR A 44 3.71 -13.80 -3.49
CA TYR A 44 2.61 -14.58 -2.91
C TYR A 44 1.27 -14.24 -3.55
N ARG A 45 0.96 -12.93 -3.72
CA ARG A 45 -0.25 -12.48 -4.39
C ARG A 45 -0.28 -12.93 -5.86
N ASP A 46 0.84 -12.80 -6.58
CA ASP A 46 0.97 -13.23 -7.98
C ASP A 46 0.58 -14.70 -8.14
N GLY A 47 1.10 -15.56 -7.29
CA GLY A 47 0.83 -16.99 -7.33
C GLY A 47 -0.64 -17.36 -7.12
N MET A 48 -1.39 -16.56 -6.35
CA MET A 48 -2.80 -16.85 -6.10
C MET A 48 -3.76 -16.25 -7.15
N VAL A 49 -3.40 -15.15 -7.83
CA VAL A 49 -4.31 -14.41 -8.74
C VAL A 49 -4.81 -15.29 -9.88
N GLY A 50 -3.95 -16.11 -10.48
CA GLY A 50 -4.34 -16.99 -11.58
C GLY A 50 -5.47 -17.96 -11.22
N SER A 51 -5.35 -18.62 -10.06
CA SER A 51 -6.36 -19.53 -9.53
C SER A 51 -7.63 -18.80 -9.13
N LEU A 52 -7.48 -17.65 -8.46
CA LEU A 52 -8.58 -16.80 -8.02
C LEU A 52 -9.44 -16.35 -9.21
N VAL A 53 -8.82 -15.79 -10.26
CA VAL A 53 -9.53 -15.32 -11.46
C VAL A 53 -10.22 -16.47 -12.19
N GLY A 54 -9.59 -17.65 -12.27
CA GLY A 54 -10.21 -18.85 -12.84
C GLY A 54 -11.48 -19.26 -12.11
N THR A 55 -11.46 -19.22 -10.79
CA THR A 55 -12.61 -19.54 -9.96
C THR A 55 -13.70 -18.47 -10.05
N LEU A 56 -13.34 -17.19 -9.92
CA LEU A 56 -14.30 -16.08 -9.92
C LEU A 56 -14.95 -15.86 -11.30
N ALA A 57 -14.29 -16.19 -12.41
CA ALA A 57 -14.87 -16.10 -13.73
C ALA A 57 -16.14 -16.92 -13.90
N GLY A 58 -16.25 -18.06 -13.19
CA GLY A 58 -17.46 -18.90 -13.18
C GLY A 58 -18.65 -18.25 -12.47
N TYR A 59 -18.41 -17.26 -11.62
CA TYR A 59 -19.46 -16.55 -10.87
C TYR A 59 -19.99 -15.32 -11.57
N VAL A 60 -19.25 -14.76 -12.54
CA VAL A 60 -19.63 -13.57 -13.31
C VAL A 60 -19.52 -13.82 -14.81
N PRO A 61 -20.23 -14.84 -15.36
CA PRO A 61 -20.11 -15.22 -16.77
C PRO A 61 -20.55 -14.08 -17.71
N ASP A 62 -21.47 -13.22 -17.26
CA ASP A 62 -22.00 -12.09 -18.02
C ASP A 62 -21.09 -10.86 -18.01
N GLN A 63 -19.96 -10.91 -17.27
CA GLN A 63 -19.02 -9.80 -17.12
C GLN A 63 -17.57 -10.19 -17.46
N PRO A 64 -17.31 -10.70 -18.67
CA PRO A 64 -15.97 -11.18 -19.05
C PRO A 64 -14.93 -10.06 -19.07
N THR A 65 -15.35 -8.81 -19.20
CA THR A 65 -14.46 -7.64 -19.17
C THR A 65 -13.77 -7.44 -17.81
N LEU A 66 -14.41 -7.82 -16.70
CA LEU A 66 -13.82 -7.72 -15.36
C LEU A 66 -12.68 -8.72 -15.19
N THR A 67 -12.91 -9.97 -15.56
CA THR A 67 -11.88 -11.02 -15.49
C THR A 67 -10.72 -10.71 -16.44
N GLN A 68 -11.00 -10.19 -17.63
CA GLN A 68 -9.98 -9.74 -18.57
C GLN A 68 -9.16 -8.58 -18.00
N ARG A 69 -9.79 -7.60 -17.36
CA ARG A 69 -9.09 -6.48 -16.72
C ARG A 69 -8.13 -7.00 -15.63
N VAL A 70 -8.56 -7.92 -14.78
CA VAL A 70 -7.66 -8.50 -13.76
C VAL A 70 -6.49 -9.21 -14.42
N ARG A 71 -6.70 -10.00 -15.47
CA ARG A 71 -5.59 -10.66 -16.19
C ARG A 71 -4.61 -9.66 -16.77
N MET A 72 -5.10 -8.59 -17.42
CA MET A 72 -4.22 -7.55 -17.99
C MET A 72 -3.42 -6.81 -16.91
N THR A 73 -4.04 -6.42 -15.81
CA THR A 73 -3.34 -5.74 -14.71
C THR A 73 -2.39 -6.69 -13.98
N HIS A 74 -2.72 -7.98 -13.91
CA HIS A 74 -1.84 -9.02 -13.37
C HIS A 74 -0.55 -9.14 -14.22
N GLU A 75 -0.68 -9.24 -15.54
CA GLU A 75 0.50 -9.28 -16.43
C GLU A 75 1.34 -8.00 -16.31
N GLN A 76 0.73 -6.84 -16.15
CA GLN A 76 1.44 -5.59 -15.91
C GLN A 76 2.15 -5.58 -14.54
N ALA A 77 1.51 -6.13 -13.51
CA ALA A 77 2.08 -6.20 -12.16
C ALA A 77 3.26 -7.19 -12.07
N ARG A 78 3.27 -8.22 -12.93
CA ARG A 78 4.37 -9.20 -13.09
C ARG A 78 5.60 -8.62 -13.79
N SER A 79 5.53 -7.41 -14.36
CA SER A 79 6.70 -6.73 -14.89
C SER A 79 7.82 -6.76 -13.83
N PRO A 80 9.09 -7.04 -14.21
CA PRO A 80 10.15 -7.24 -13.24
C PRO A 80 10.16 -6.14 -12.19
N ALA A 81 10.01 -6.54 -10.94
CA ALA A 81 10.23 -5.65 -9.81
C ALA A 81 11.74 -5.35 -9.73
N PRO A 82 12.14 -4.16 -9.29
CA PRO A 82 13.54 -3.90 -8.98
C PRO A 82 14.06 -4.93 -7.95
N ALA A 83 15.19 -5.57 -8.26
CA ALA A 83 15.80 -6.55 -7.35
C ALA A 83 16.32 -5.90 -6.06
N GLU A 84 16.74 -4.63 -6.15
CA GLU A 84 17.19 -3.81 -5.04
C GLU A 84 16.17 -2.70 -4.74
N PRO A 85 16.17 -2.11 -3.52
CA PRO A 85 15.31 -0.98 -3.21
C PRO A 85 15.51 0.16 -4.21
N PRO A 86 14.45 0.64 -4.87
CA PRO A 86 14.57 1.71 -5.85
C PRO A 86 15.20 2.97 -5.25
N THR A 87 16.20 3.52 -5.91
CA THR A 87 16.81 4.80 -5.54
C THR A 87 16.13 5.99 -6.22
N GLU A 88 15.46 5.75 -7.34
CA GLU A 88 14.74 6.76 -8.08
C GLU A 88 13.25 6.82 -7.70
N PRO A 89 12.71 8.00 -7.36
CA PRO A 89 11.30 8.14 -6.96
C PRO A 89 10.31 7.70 -8.04
N ASP A 90 10.65 7.89 -9.31
CA ASP A 90 9.77 7.55 -10.43
C ASP A 90 9.67 6.04 -10.64
N GLU A 91 10.76 5.31 -10.44
CA GLU A 91 10.78 3.84 -10.50
C GLU A 91 9.91 3.25 -9.40
N LEU A 92 10.08 3.72 -8.15
CA LEU A 92 9.26 3.29 -7.02
C LEU A 92 7.78 3.59 -7.25
N ARG A 93 7.45 4.77 -7.78
CA ARG A 93 6.08 5.16 -8.10
C ARG A 93 5.47 4.27 -9.17
N ALA A 94 6.18 4.04 -10.28
CA ALA A 94 5.72 3.17 -11.36
C ALA A 94 5.46 1.74 -10.87
N PHE A 95 6.33 1.21 -10.00
CA PHE A 95 6.12 -0.09 -9.35
C PHE A 95 4.83 -0.08 -8.52
N GLN A 96 4.66 0.91 -7.62
CA GLN A 96 3.46 1.02 -6.77
C GLN A 96 2.17 1.16 -7.60
N GLU A 97 2.19 1.91 -8.70
CA GLU A 97 1.04 2.11 -9.58
C GLU A 97 0.58 0.80 -10.25
N ARG A 98 1.52 0.00 -10.77
CA ARG A 98 1.19 -1.31 -11.33
C ARG A 98 0.56 -2.25 -10.29
N GLN A 99 1.11 -2.27 -9.09
CA GLN A 99 0.60 -3.10 -8.00
C GLN A 99 -0.78 -2.62 -7.50
N ALA A 100 -1.00 -1.31 -7.46
CA ALA A 100 -2.29 -0.71 -7.10
C ALA A 100 -3.38 -1.00 -8.16
N ALA A 101 -3.02 -0.95 -9.44
CA ALA A 101 -3.95 -1.27 -10.54
C ALA A 101 -4.49 -2.71 -10.41
N LEU A 102 -3.63 -3.67 -10.07
CA LEU A 102 -4.05 -5.05 -9.82
C LEU A 102 -4.97 -5.15 -8.59
N SER A 103 -4.61 -4.47 -7.48
CA SER A 103 -5.46 -4.47 -6.28
C SER A 103 -6.85 -3.92 -6.56
N ASN A 104 -6.94 -2.81 -7.30
CA ASN A 104 -8.22 -2.21 -7.69
C ASN A 104 -9.04 -3.12 -8.62
N ALA A 105 -8.39 -3.77 -9.58
CA ALA A 105 -9.07 -4.69 -10.49
C ALA A 105 -9.63 -5.91 -9.74
N LEU A 106 -8.88 -6.45 -8.78
CA LEU A 106 -9.36 -7.53 -7.90
C LEU A 106 -10.54 -7.10 -7.03
N ALA A 107 -10.48 -5.90 -6.42
CA ALA A 107 -11.57 -5.37 -5.61
C ALA A 107 -12.86 -5.22 -6.41
N VAL A 108 -12.80 -4.67 -7.63
CA VAL A 108 -13.98 -4.54 -8.51
C VAL A 108 -14.53 -5.91 -8.93
N LEU A 109 -13.66 -6.89 -9.20
CA LEU A 109 -14.11 -8.24 -9.52
C LEU A 109 -14.81 -8.90 -8.31
N MET A 110 -14.24 -8.75 -7.12
CA MET A 110 -14.85 -9.29 -5.88
C MET A 110 -16.21 -8.66 -5.60
N GLU A 111 -16.33 -7.34 -5.71
CA GLU A 111 -17.59 -6.61 -5.57
C GLU A 111 -18.66 -7.11 -6.56
N ALA A 112 -18.28 -7.33 -7.83
CA ALA A 112 -19.19 -7.85 -8.83
C ALA A 112 -19.71 -9.26 -8.49
N VAL A 113 -18.85 -10.10 -7.91
CA VAL A 113 -19.23 -11.46 -7.45
C VAL A 113 -20.15 -11.37 -6.23
N GLU A 114 -19.85 -10.49 -5.27
CA GLU A 114 -20.69 -10.29 -4.07
C GLU A 114 -22.11 -9.83 -4.39
N ASN A 115 -22.27 -9.04 -5.46
CA ASN A 115 -23.55 -8.53 -5.91
C ASN A 115 -24.41 -9.59 -6.65
N GLN A 116 -23.91 -10.84 -6.83
CA GLN A 116 -24.67 -11.93 -7.45
C GLN A 116 -25.61 -12.60 -6.43
N PRO A 117 -26.94 -12.44 -6.54
CA PRO A 117 -27.89 -12.85 -5.49
C PRO A 117 -27.94 -14.36 -5.24
N LEU A 118 -27.52 -15.18 -6.19
CA LEU A 118 -27.54 -16.65 -6.09
C LEU A 118 -26.29 -17.23 -5.41
N LEU A 119 -25.22 -16.44 -5.22
CA LEU A 119 -23.90 -16.91 -4.88
C LEU A 119 -23.40 -16.45 -3.50
N VAL A 120 -24.03 -15.44 -2.91
CA VAL A 120 -23.60 -14.75 -1.67
C VAL A 120 -23.50 -15.68 -0.43
N LYS A 121 -24.01 -16.90 -0.49
CA LYS A 121 -24.09 -17.83 0.67
C LYS A 121 -23.05 -18.95 0.67
N GLY A 122 -22.15 -19.02 -0.30
CA GLY A 122 -21.20 -20.12 -0.41
C GLY A 122 -19.96 -19.91 0.48
N ASP A 123 -19.59 -20.92 1.28
CA ASP A 123 -18.37 -20.89 2.10
C ASP A 123 -17.09 -20.74 1.24
N ALA A 124 -17.14 -21.22 0.00
CA ALA A 124 -16.06 -21.07 -0.97
C ALA A 124 -15.78 -19.60 -1.30
N LEU A 125 -16.81 -18.78 -1.54
CA LEU A 125 -16.65 -17.36 -1.82
C LEU A 125 -16.06 -16.63 -0.62
N LYS A 126 -16.55 -16.92 0.59
CA LYS A 126 -15.97 -16.35 1.82
C LYS A 126 -14.52 -16.74 2.04
N ALA A 127 -14.13 -17.94 1.61
CA ALA A 127 -12.73 -18.38 1.68
C ALA A 127 -11.86 -17.57 0.71
N LEU A 128 -12.34 -17.31 -0.51
CA LEU A 128 -11.64 -16.47 -1.50
C LEU A 128 -11.51 -15.03 -1.03
N GLN A 129 -12.58 -14.45 -0.46
CA GLN A 129 -12.54 -13.12 0.13
C GLN A 129 -11.46 -13.01 1.21
N ARG A 130 -11.47 -13.93 2.17
CA ARG A 130 -10.44 -13.97 3.24
C ARG A 130 -9.03 -14.10 2.67
N GLN A 131 -8.84 -14.85 1.59
CA GLN A 131 -7.53 -15.00 0.96
C GLN A 131 -7.05 -13.70 0.32
N VAL A 132 -7.95 -12.95 -0.34
CA VAL A 132 -7.63 -11.63 -0.92
C VAL A 132 -7.31 -10.63 0.19
N ASP A 133 -8.14 -10.58 1.23
CA ASP A 133 -7.96 -9.68 2.37
C ASP A 133 -6.65 -9.98 3.13
N ASP A 134 -6.34 -11.26 3.38
CA ASP A 134 -5.08 -11.67 4.01
C ASP A 134 -3.88 -11.23 3.19
N SER A 135 -3.91 -11.45 1.88
CA SER A 135 -2.86 -10.98 0.97
C SER A 135 -2.68 -9.45 1.04
N GLN A 136 -3.78 -8.69 1.00
CA GLN A 136 -3.72 -7.23 1.07
C GLN A 136 -3.18 -6.74 2.43
N ASN A 137 -3.57 -7.38 3.52
CA ASN A 137 -3.07 -7.07 4.86
C ASN A 137 -1.57 -7.34 4.99
N ARG A 138 -1.07 -8.45 4.44
CA ARG A 138 0.35 -8.79 4.41
C ARG A 138 1.15 -7.77 3.62
N ILE A 139 0.69 -7.39 2.43
CA ILE A 139 1.32 -6.34 1.61
C ILE A 139 1.39 -5.02 2.39
N THR A 140 0.29 -4.59 3.00
CA THR A 140 0.25 -3.36 3.79
C THR A 140 1.23 -3.40 4.97
N ALA A 141 1.34 -4.54 5.64
CA ALA A 141 2.28 -4.71 6.75
C ALA A 141 3.74 -4.67 6.27
N ALA A 142 4.06 -5.29 5.13
CA ALA A 142 5.39 -5.25 4.52
C ALA A 142 5.76 -3.82 4.08
N GLN A 143 4.86 -3.12 3.38
CA GLN A 143 5.05 -1.72 3.01
C GLN A 143 5.31 -0.83 4.23
N ALA A 144 4.56 -1.03 5.32
CA ALA A 144 4.77 -0.27 6.55
C ALA A 144 6.14 -0.54 7.19
N ARG A 145 6.68 -1.76 7.07
CA ARG A 145 8.06 -2.08 7.51
C ARG A 145 9.08 -1.35 6.64
N TYR A 146 8.94 -1.42 5.32
CA TYR A 146 9.81 -0.72 4.38
C TYR A 146 9.83 0.80 4.63
N ILE A 147 8.66 1.43 4.79
CA ILE A 147 8.55 2.85 5.09
C ILE A 147 9.31 3.24 6.36
N ARG A 148 9.23 2.42 7.40
CA ARG A 148 9.97 2.65 8.65
C ARG A 148 11.47 2.48 8.47
N ALA A 149 11.91 1.44 7.76
CA ALA A 149 13.32 1.18 7.50
C ALA A 149 13.96 2.33 6.69
N VAL A 150 13.33 2.75 5.57
CA VAL A 150 13.78 3.90 4.78
C VAL A 150 13.79 5.19 5.61
N GLY A 151 12.77 5.40 6.44
CA GLY A 151 12.72 6.55 7.35
C GLY A 151 13.87 6.55 8.35
N ALA A 152 14.20 5.40 8.93
CA ALA A 152 15.32 5.23 9.86
C ALA A 152 16.67 5.46 9.16
N TYR A 153 16.88 4.86 7.98
CA TYR A 153 18.05 5.07 7.14
C TYR A 153 18.25 6.56 6.80
N ASN A 154 17.22 7.20 6.24
CA ASN A 154 17.26 8.60 5.86
C ASN A 154 17.55 9.53 7.06
N ASN A 155 17.05 9.21 8.24
CA ASN A 155 17.36 9.96 9.46
C ASN A 155 18.83 9.79 9.88
N LYS A 156 19.41 8.59 9.75
CA LYS A 156 20.81 8.34 10.10
C LYS A 156 21.77 9.12 9.19
N ILE A 157 21.51 9.12 7.87
CA ILE A 157 22.39 9.84 6.91
C ILE A 157 22.24 11.36 6.96
N LYS A 158 21.11 11.89 7.47
CA LYS A 158 20.87 13.34 7.58
C LYS A 158 21.35 13.96 8.88
N ARG A 159 21.54 13.17 9.95
CA ARG A 159 21.91 13.66 11.27
C ARG A 159 23.41 13.52 11.52
N PHE A 160 24.01 14.49 12.22
CA PHE A 160 25.38 14.39 12.72
C PHE A 160 25.50 13.28 13.81
N PRO A 161 26.55 12.45 13.83
CA PRO A 161 27.73 12.44 12.95
C PRO A 161 27.52 11.66 11.62
N GLY A 162 26.43 10.92 11.45
CA GLY A 162 26.15 10.07 10.30
C GLY A 162 26.15 10.84 8.95
N SER A 163 25.77 12.11 8.94
CA SER A 163 25.78 12.94 7.73
C SER A 163 27.16 13.14 7.13
N LEU A 164 28.21 13.18 7.97
CA LEU A 164 29.61 13.26 7.50
C LEU A 164 30.05 11.91 6.90
N THR A 165 29.70 10.82 7.57
CA THR A 165 29.99 9.46 7.10
C THR A 165 29.28 9.17 5.79
N ALA A 166 27.97 9.49 5.69
CA ALA A 166 27.17 9.31 4.49
C ALA A 166 27.74 10.08 3.29
N ARG A 167 28.12 11.34 3.49
CA ARG A 167 28.75 12.16 2.44
C ARG A 167 30.08 11.57 1.98
N TRP A 168 30.88 11.04 2.90
CA TRP A 168 32.15 10.41 2.56
C TRP A 168 31.98 9.10 1.80
N LEU A 169 30.89 8.34 2.11
CA LEU A 169 30.54 7.09 1.45
C LEU A 169 29.72 7.28 0.15
N GLY A 170 29.32 8.50 -0.18
CA GLY A 170 28.44 8.77 -1.32
C GLY A 170 27.03 8.17 -1.15
N ARG A 171 26.54 8.09 0.10
CA ARG A 171 25.22 7.56 0.40
C ARG A 171 24.16 8.66 0.36
N ASP A 172 23.20 8.53 -0.53
CA ASP A 172 22.08 9.44 -0.71
C ASP A 172 20.80 8.95 0.00
N SER A 173 19.82 9.85 0.12
CA SER A 173 18.54 9.49 0.70
C SER A 173 17.70 8.65 -0.27
N MET A 174 17.12 7.59 0.24
CA MET A 174 16.22 6.72 -0.53
C MET A 174 14.80 7.30 -0.58
N PRO A 175 14.09 7.15 -1.70
CA PRO A 175 12.68 7.50 -1.80
C PRO A 175 11.85 6.57 -0.92
N ASN A 176 10.74 7.09 -0.39
CA ASN A 176 9.87 6.31 0.47
C ASN A 176 8.55 5.96 -0.22
N MET A 177 8.01 4.79 0.11
CA MET A 177 6.68 4.40 -0.34
C MET A 177 5.62 5.33 0.25
N GLN A 178 4.58 5.60 -0.54
CA GLN A 178 3.36 6.23 -0.05
C GLN A 178 2.30 5.15 0.17
N ILE A 179 1.79 5.03 1.38
CA ILE A 179 0.61 4.20 1.63
C ILE A 179 -0.57 4.97 1.06
N ARG A 180 -1.06 4.55 -0.11
CA ARG A 180 -2.32 5.09 -0.63
C ARG A 180 -3.45 4.65 0.29
N GLN A 181 -4.02 5.57 1.00
CA GLN A 181 -5.22 5.34 1.81
C GLN A 181 -6.46 5.06 0.94
N GLU A 182 -6.40 5.34 -0.35
CA GLU A 182 -7.48 5.14 -1.32
C GLU A 182 -8.00 3.69 -1.37
N ALA A 183 -7.12 2.70 -1.18
CA ALA A 183 -7.55 1.30 -1.05
C ALA A 183 -8.31 1.01 0.27
N ARG A 184 -8.13 1.84 1.29
CA ARG A 184 -8.89 1.74 2.55
C ARG A 184 -10.23 2.45 2.47
N GLU A 185 -10.31 3.53 1.72
CA GLU A 185 -11.54 4.32 1.55
C GLU A 185 -12.54 3.59 0.64
N SER A 186 -12.04 2.80 -0.34
CA SER A 186 -12.86 1.92 -1.18
C SER A 186 -13.38 0.68 -0.46
N LEU A 187 -12.76 0.28 0.66
CA LEU A 187 -13.19 -0.87 1.50
C LEU A 187 -14.05 -0.44 2.69
N VAL A 188 -14.24 0.86 2.92
CA VAL A 188 -15.26 1.34 3.85
C VAL A 188 -16.59 1.23 3.13
N PRO A 189 -17.51 0.33 3.55
CA PRO A 189 -18.84 0.28 2.97
C PRO A 189 -19.43 1.69 3.03
N PRO A 190 -20.13 2.16 1.97
CA PRO A 190 -20.78 3.45 2.02
C PRO A 190 -21.61 3.50 3.29
N GLN A 191 -21.31 4.46 4.16
CA GLN A 191 -22.12 4.67 5.36
C GLN A 191 -23.50 5.08 4.85
N PHE A 192 -24.39 4.12 4.77
CA PHE A 192 -25.79 4.41 4.49
C PHE A 192 -26.28 5.31 5.63
N ASP A 193 -26.64 6.53 5.27
CA ASP A 193 -27.30 7.44 6.20
C ASP A 193 -28.65 6.84 6.59
N VAL A 194 -28.64 6.02 7.63
CA VAL A 194 -29.83 5.37 8.22
C VAL A 194 -30.73 6.34 8.96
N ARG A 195 -30.61 7.65 8.69
CA ARG A 195 -31.60 8.59 9.22
C ARG A 195 -32.96 8.23 8.65
N PRO A 196 -33.98 8.00 9.52
CA PRO A 196 -35.34 7.72 9.06
C PRO A 196 -35.82 8.83 8.13
N ALA A 197 -36.55 8.47 7.09
CA ALA A 197 -37.02 9.39 6.05
C ALA A 197 -37.77 10.62 6.60
N GLN A 198 -38.29 10.56 7.81
CA GLN A 198 -38.99 11.63 8.51
C GLN A 198 -38.08 12.79 8.93
N GLN A 199 -36.74 12.64 8.99
CA GLN A 199 -35.84 13.74 9.37
C GLN A 199 -35.23 14.47 8.15
N ARG A 200 -35.55 14.06 6.93
CA ARG A 200 -35.02 14.70 5.71
C ARG A 200 -35.80 15.93 5.25
N SER A 201 -36.93 16.24 5.87
CA SER A 201 -37.86 17.28 5.38
C SER A 201 -37.90 18.55 6.24
N THR A 202 -36.99 18.74 7.19
CA THR A 202 -36.87 20.00 7.88
C THR A 202 -35.68 20.78 7.37
N ASP A 203 -35.95 21.89 6.71
CA ASP A 203 -34.97 22.91 6.36
C ASP A 203 -34.34 23.50 7.64
N LYS A 204 -33.20 24.16 7.49
CA LYS A 204 -32.41 24.79 8.56
C LYS A 204 -33.23 25.75 9.49
N ASP A 205 -34.42 26.10 9.07
CA ASP A 205 -35.30 27.03 9.79
C ASP A 205 -36.52 26.35 10.45
N GLY A 206 -36.55 25.02 10.55
CA GLY A 206 -37.59 24.30 11.31
C GLY A 206 -38.99 24.31 10.72
N ASN A 207 -39.16 24.72 9.47
CA ASN A 207 -40.48 24.82 8.85
C ASN A 207 -40.73 23.59 7.94
N ALA A 208 -41.82 22.85 8.21
CA ALA A 208 -42.24 21.68 7.44
C ALA A 208 -42.80 22.11 6.11
N LEU A 209 -42.11 21.76 5.00
CA LEU A 209 -42.65 21.91 3.66
C LEU A 209 -43.67 20.80 3.40
N MET A 210 -44.94 21.16 3.39
CA MET A 210 -46.04 20.31 2.95
C MET A 210 -45.91 20.03 1.46
N PRO A 211 -46.06 18.77 1.01
CA PRO A 211 -46.11 18.48 -0.42
C PRO A 211 -47.46 19.01 -0.97
N THR A 212 -47.40 20.01 -1.85
CA THR A 212 -48.54 20.43 -2.64
C THR A 212 -48.83 19.35 -3.66
N PHE A 213 -49.87 18.56 -3.44
CA PHE A 213 -50.51 17.73 -4.47
C PHE A 213 -51.22 18.65 -5.43
N GLY A 214 -50.63 18.90 -6.58
CA GLY A 214 -51.33 19.54 -7.74
C GLY A 214 -52.39 18.61 -8.29
N LEU A 215 -53.63 18.86 -7.96
CA LEU A 215 -54.75 18.34 -8.74
C LEU A 215 -54.76 19.05 -10.11
N ALA A 216 -54.40 18.34 -11.16
CA ALA A 216 -54.74 18.73 -12.52
C ALA A 216 -56.10 18.13 -12.84
N ALA A 217 -57.12 18.99 -12.86
CA ALA A 217 -58.40 18.73 -13.47
C ALA A 217 -58.32 19.27 -14.90
N GLY A 218 -58.78 18.46 -15.90
CA GLY A 218 -58.93 18.86 -17.27
C GLY A 218 -58.74 17.69 -18.22
#